data_268a0c55b46941a91fc4f3483af1fcea
#
_entry.id   268a0c55b46941a91fc4f3483af1fcea
#
_cell.length_a   1.000
_cell.length_b   1.000
_cell.length_c   1.000
_cell.angle_alpha   90.00
_cell.angle_beta   90.00
_cell.angle_gamma   90.00
#
_symmetry.space_group_name_H-M   'P 1'
#
loop_
_entity.id
_entity.type
_entity.pdbx_description
1 polymer ?
#
loop_
_entity_poly.entity_id
_entity_poly.type
_entity_poly.pdbx_seq_one_letter_code
_entity_poly.pdbx_strand_id
1 'polypeptide(L)'
;TFGKKFGVLVIALDMIKALIPVFIIWAIGEFSPLNQYLAWSATWGNAQVGGNKMFYWIAGLFSAIGHCWPIYIHFKGGKAVACFMGLNCLTSWLQFVCSGFSYLYIAHKSKYISLTSIIVSGIGMIVAWIVFIIQVSVPSQAFNTNVFLWNFGFGPFLEYGFEYAIMDTAITVLLIARHKSNIERLKKHTETKNPFSKVSK
;
A
#
# COMPACT_ATOMS: atom_id res chain seq x y z
N THR A 1 23.08 4.10 16.43
CA THR A 1 22.21 3.56 15.35
C THR A 1 22.29 2.06 15.36
N PHE A 2 21.15 1.39 15.49
CA PHE A 2 21.03 -0.05 15.72
C PHE A 2 21.41 -0.95 14.52
N GLY A 3 22.03 -0.42 13.45
CA GLY A 3 22.50 -1.19 12.30
C GLY A 3 21.40 -1.61 11.31
N LYS A 4 21.85 -2.18 10.15
CA LYS A 4 20.96 -2.53 9.02
C LYS A 4 19.90 -3.59 9.38
N LYS A 5 20.26 -4.59 10.19
CA LYS A 5 19.35 -5.69 10.59
C LYS A 5 18.13 -5.17 11.37
N PHE A 6 18.36 -4.26 12.32
CA PHE A 6 17.26 -3.63 13.06
C PHE A 6 16.37 -2.75 12.19
N GLY A 7 16.96 -2.03 11.21
CA GLY A 7 16.17 -1.25 10.25
C GLY A 7 15.21 -2.13 9.44
N VAL A 8 15.67 -3.27 8.95
CA VAL A 8 14.82 -4.23 8.22
C VAL A 8 13.74 -4.80 9.12
N LEU A 9 14.08 -5.16 10.37
CA LEU A 9 13.10 -5.66 11.34
C LEU A 9 11.99 -4.64 11.61
N VAL A 10 12.34 -3.36 11.81
CA VAL A 10 11.36 -2.29 12.05
C VAL A 10 10.43 -2.13 10.84
N ILE A 11 10.97 -2.14 9.61
CA ILE A 11 10.17 -2.08 8.39
C ILE A 11 9.21 -3.27 8.33
N ALA A 12 9.68 -4.49 8.59
CA ALA A 12 8.84 -5.68 8.59
C ALA A 12 7.72 -5.61 9.63
N LEU A 13 8.02 -5.17 10.86
CA LEU A 13 7.01 -4.97 11.91
C LEU A 13 6.00 -3.88 11.55
N ASP A 14 6.44 -2.80 10.91
CA ASP A 14 5.56 -1.74 10.43
C ASP A 14 4.67 -2.20 9.26
N MET A 15 5.15 -3.10 8.42
CA MET A 15 4.33 -3.78 7.42
C MET A 15 3.27 -4.67 8.09
N ILE A 16 3.70 -5.58 8.97
CA ILE A 16 2.82 -6.54 9.65
C ILE A 16 1.71 -5.82 10.42
N LYS A 17 2.03 -4.76 11.16
CA LYS A 17 1.00 -4.02 11.93
C LYS A 17 -0.07 -3.37 11.04
N ALA A 18 0.27 -3.03 9.79
CA ALA A 18 -0.71 -2.52 8.84
C ALA A 18 -1.63 -3.63 8.32
N LEU A 19 -1.16 -4.87 8.28
CA LEU A 19 -1.90 -6.03 7.80
C LEU A 19 -2.86 -6.59 8.84
N ILE A 20 -2.49 -6.56 10.12
CA ILE A 20 -3.29 -7.15 11.21
C ILE A 20 -4.74 -6.65 11.22
N PRO A 21 -5.05 -5.33 11.18
CA PRO A 21 -6.43 -4.85 11.15
C PRO A 21 -7.20 -5.30 9.90
N VAL A 22 -6.52 -5.39 8.75
CA VAL A 22 -7.12 -5.89 7.51
C VAL A 22 -7.58 -7.32 7.67
N PHE A 23 -6.73 -8.20 8.20
CA PHE A 23 -7.07 -9.60 8.46
C PHE A 23 -8.14 -9.78 9.52
N ILE A 24 -8.15 -8.96 10.57
CA ILE A 24 -9.18 -9.01 11.61
C ILE A 24 -10.55 -8.66 11.02
N ILE A 25 -10.66 -7.57 10.28
CA ILE A 25 -11.92 -7.14 9.67
C ILE A 25 -12.37 -8.14 8.60
N TRP A 26 -11.43 -8.66 7.80
CA TRP A 26 -11.72 -9.74 6.87
C TRP A 26 -12.28 -10.98 7.57
N ALA A 27 -11.64 -11.47 8.63
CA ALA A 27 -12.09 -12.64 9.37
C ALA A 27 -13.47 -12.42 10.01
N ILE A 28 -13.74 -11.22 10.55
CA ILE A 28 -15.06 -10.86 11.05
C ILE A 28 -16.09 -10.88 9.92
N GLY A 29 -15.76 -10.34 8.75
CA GLY A 29 -16.64 -10.36 7.58
C GLY A 29 -16.93 -11.77 7.06
N GLU A 30 -15.94 -12.65 7.07
CA GLU A 30 -16.08 -14.01 6.52
C GLU A 30 -16.79 -14.98 7.48
N PHE A 31 -16.40 -14.95 8.76
CA PHE A 31 -16.82 -15.94 9.76
C PHE A 31 -17.95 -15.46 10.69
N SER A 32 -18.41 -14.22 10.56
CA SER A 32 -19.45 -13.65 11.40
C SER A 32 -20.79 -13.50 10.66
N PRO A 33 -21.94 -13.60 11.37
CA PRO A 33 -23.25 -13.28 10.81
C PRO A 33 -23.36 -11.85 10.28
N LEU A 34 -22.41 -10.97 10.61
CA LEU A 34 -22.35 -9.59 10.13
C LEU A 34 -22.17 -9.50 8.60
N ASN A 35 -21.70 -10.56 7.95
CA ASN A 35 -21.53 -10.60 6.50
C ASN A 35 -22.82 -10.20 5.75
N GLN A 36 -23.98 -10.68 6.20
CA GLN A 36 -25.27 -10.36 5.59
C GLN A 36 -25.64 -8.86 5.67
N TYR A 37 -25.15 -8.14 6.67
CA TYR A 37 -25.39 -6.70 6.84
C TYR A 37 -24.37 -5.83 6.11
N LEU A 38 -23.21 -6.40 5.81
CA LEU A 38 -22.11 -5.72 5.11
C LEU A 38 -22.13 -5.98 3.60
N ALA A 39 -23.04 -6.86 3.13
CA ALA A 39 -23.18 -7.27 1.74
C ALA A 39 -23.85 -6.19 0.87
N TRP A 40 -23.19 -5.04 0.75
CA TRP A 40 -23.55 -4.04 -0.24
C TRP A 40 -22.66 -4.20 -1.47
N SER A 41 -23.24 -4.40 -2.64
CA SER A 41 -22.48 -4.51 -3.89
C SER A 41 -23.18 -3.76 -5.02
N ALA A 42 -22.38 -3.15 -5.87
CA ALA A 42 -22.78 -2.55 -7.13
C ALA A 42 -21.92 -3.11 -8.27
N THR A 43 -22.44 -3.10 -9.49
CA THR A 43 -21.68 -3.50 -10.67
C THR A 43 -21.32 -2.27 -11.49
N TRP A 44 -20.04 -2.12 -11.81
CA TRP A 44 -19.53 -1.12 -12.73
C TRP A 44 -18.85 -1.84 -13.91
N GLY A 45 -19.55 -1.87 -15.06
CA GLY A 45 -19.11 -2.67 -16.19
C GLY A 45 -19.01 -4.15 -15.81
N ASN A 46 -17.82 -4.74 -15.92
CA ASN A 46 -17.55 -6.12 -15.56
C ASN A 46 -17.01 -6.30 -14.12
N ALA A 47 -16.80 -5.22 -13.39
CA ALA A 47 -16.28 -5.26 -12.03
C ALA A 47 -17.39 -5.19 -10.98
N GLN A 48 -17.30 -6.02 -9.94
CA GLN A 48 -18.10 -5.88 -8.73
C GLN A 48 -17.39 -4.94 -7.75
N VAL A 49 -18.15 -3.98 -7.20
CA VAL A 49 -17.68 -2.94 -6.30
C VAL A 49 -18.49 -3.01 -5.01
N GLY A 50 -17.85 -2.81 -3.88
CA GLY A 50 -18.49 -2.79 -2.57
C GLY A 50 -18.37 -4.07 -1.75
N GLY A 51 -19.29 -4.28 -0.84
CA GLY A 51 -19.29 -5.41 0.06
C GLY A 51 -18.26 -5.29 1.18
N ASN A 52 -17.88 -6.43 1.76
CA ASN A 52 -16.92 -6.49 2.87
C ASN A 52 -15.54 -5.93 2.51
N LYS A 53 -15.18 -5.90 1.22
CA LYS A 53 -13.89 -5.41 0.71
C LYS A 53 -13.59 -3.99 1.16
N MET A 54 -14.59 -3.12 1.15
CA MET A 54 -14.43 -1.73 1.57
C MET A 54 -13.97 -1.62 3.02
N PHE A 55 -14.51 -2.44 3.91
CA PHE A 55 -14.22 -2.33 5.34
C PHE A 55 -12.80 -2.74 5.70
N TYR A 56 -12.26 -3.80 5.11
CA TYR A 56 -10.89 -4.18 5.43
C TYR A 56 -9.85 -3.25 4.77
N TRP A 57 -10.16 -2.65 3.60
CA TRP A 57 -9.30 -1.61 3.03
C TRP A 57 -9.33 -0.32 3.85
N ILE A 58 -10.50 0.05 4.37
CA ILE A 58 -10.63 1.15 5.34
C ILE A 58 -9.80 0.86 6.59
N ALA A 59 -9.82 -0.36 7.12
CA ALA A 59 -9.00 -0.74 8.27
C ALA A 59 -7.50 -0.58 7.97
N GLY A 60 -7.05 -0.93 6.78
CA GLY A 60 -5.68 -0.71 6.31
C GLY A 60 -5.30 0.77 6.28
N LEU A 61 -6.18 1.62 5.77
CA LEU A 61 -5.99 3.08 5.76
C LEU A 61 -5.90 3.64 7.19
N PHE A 62 -6.81 3.25 8.08
CA PHE A 62 -6.76 3.70 9.48
C PHE A 62 -5.51 3.20 10.21
N SER A 63 -5.01 2.02 9.88
CA SER A 63 -3.72 1.54 10.40
C SER A 63 -2.55 2.43 9.95
N ALA A 64 -2.55 2.86 8.69
CA ALA A 64 -1.54 3.81 8.17
C ALA A 64 -1.66 5.19 8.84
N ILE A 65 -2.88 5.67 9.09
CA ILE A 65 -3.15 6.91 9.84
C ILE A 65 -2.61 6.79 11.27
N GLY A 66 -2.93 5.69 11.97
CA GLY A 66 -2.44 5.41 13.33
C GLY A 66 -0.92 5.28 13.40
N HIS A 67 -0.27 4.75 12.33
CA HIS A 67 1.18 4.76 12.23
C HIS A 67 1.75 6.19 12.10
N CYS A 68 1.06 7.08 11.40
CA CYS A 68 1.50 8.47 11.23
C CYS A 68 1.32 9.32 12.48
N TRP A 69 0.27 9.04 13.26
CA TRP A 69 -0.09 9.77 14.47
C TRP A 69 -0.44 8.84 15.64
N PRO A 70 0.52 8.06 16.14
CA PRO A 70 0.26 7.15 17.25
C PRO A 70 0.06 7.92 18.56
N ILE A 71 -1.03 7.62 19.24
CA ILE A 71 -1.44 8.30 20.49
C ILE A 71 -0.37 8.13 21.60
N TYR A 72 0.19 6.92 21.70
CA TYR A 72 1.15 6.55 22.76
C TYR A 72 2.52 7.24 22.65
N ILE A 73 2.84 7.92 21.52
CA ILE A 73 4.06 8.73 21.37
C ILE A 73 3.73 10.18 20.97
N HIS A 74 2.68 10.72 21.54
CA HIS A 74 2.28 12.12 21.37
C HIS A 74 2.09 12.53 19.90
N PHE A 75 1.48 11.66 19.09
CA PHE A 75 1.20 11.86 17.67
C PHE A 75 2.44 12.09 16.79
N LYS A 76 3.63 11.67 17.24
CA LYS A 76 4.90 11.80 16.49
C LYS A 76 5.28 10.45 15.88
N GLY A 77 4.63 10.09 14.78
CA GLY A 77 4.83 8.81 14.11
C GLY A 77 5.59 8.88 12.80
N GLY A 78 5.48 7.79 12.02
CA GLY A 78 6.16 7.60 10.75
C GLY A 78 5.50 8.33 9.57
N LYS A 79 5.80 7.84 8.36
CA LYS A 79 5.33 8.42 7.09
C LYS A 79 4.52 7.45 6.23
N ALA A 80 4.07 6.35 6.82
CA ALA A 80 3.26 5.30 6.21
C ALA A 80 3.92 4.53 5.04
N VAL A 81 5.21 4.70 4.76
CA VAL A 81 5.88 4.00 3.64
C VAL A 81 5.84 2.49 3.81
N ALA A 82 6.16 1.98 5.00
CA ALA A 82 6.12 0.54 5.29
C ALA A 82 4.69 0.01 5.29
N CYS A 83 3.70 0.79 5.78
CA CYS A 83 2.28 0.44 5.70
C CYS A 83 1.81 0.33 4.25
N PHE A 84 2.16 1.31 3.40
CA PHE A 84 1.89 1.28 1.96
C PHE A 84 2.46 0.00 1.31
N MET A 85 3.74 -0.31 1.54
CA MET A 85 4.36 -1.52 0.99
C MET A 85 3.72 -2.80 1.50
N GLY A 86 3.36 -2.86 2.79
CA GLY A 86 2.66 -4.01 3.38
C GLY A 86 1.31 -4.26 2.74
N LEU A 87 0.49 -3.24 2.61
CA LEU A 87 -0.84 -3.34 1.99
C LEU A 87 -0.74 -3.73 0.51
N ASN A 88 0.22 -3.19 -0.24
CA ASN A 88 0.46 -3.59 -1.63
C ASN A 88 0.91 -5.05 -1.76
N CYS A 89 1.63 -5.59 -0.77
CA CYS A 89 2.02 -7.00 -0.76
C CYS A 89 0.81 -7.94 -0.67
N LEU A 90 -0.29 -7.52 -0.03
CA LEU A 90 -1.51 -8.33 0.08
C LEU A 90 -2.34 -8.35 -1.19
N THR A 91 -2.30 -7.30 -1.99
CA THR A 91 -3.24 -7.11 -3.11
C THR A 91 -2.85 -7.83 -4.35
N SER A 92 -1.60 -7.68 -4.80
CA SER A 92 -1.14 -8.21 -6.07
C SER A 92 0.37 -8.34 -6.09
N TRP A 93 0.83 -9.53 -6.52
CA TRP A 93 2.25 -9.73 -6.78
C TRP A 93 2.78 -8.74 -7.83
N LEU A 94 1.97 -8.41 -8.84
CA LEU A 94 2.32 -7.42 -9.87
C LEU A 94 2.57 -6.05 -9.26
N GLN A 95 1.66 -5.57 -8.42
CA GLN A 95 1.81 -4.31 -7.70
C GLN A 95 3.05 -4.30 -6.79
N PHE A 96 3.24 -5.38 -6.03
CA PHE A 96 4.39 -5.54 -5.15
C PHE A 96 5.70 -5.54 -5.91
N VAL A 97 5.77 -6.31 -7.00
CA VAL A 97 6.97 -6.41 -7.85
C VAL A 97 7.25 -5.07 -8.54
N CYS A 98 6.25 -4.44 -9.16
CA CYS A 98 6.41 -3.13 -9.79
C CYS A 98 6.88 -2.06 -8.79
N SER A 99 6.27 -2.01 -7.61
CA SER A 99 6.66 -1.08 -6.56
C SER A 99 8.07 -1.38 -6.02
N GLY A 100 8.39 -2.66 -5.80
CA GLY A 100 9.69 -3.10 -5.31
C GLY A 100 10.83 -2.78 -6.27
N PHE A 101 10.69 -3.15 -7.55
CA PHE A 101 11.70 -2.84 -8.56
C PHE A 101 11.83 -1.33 -8.80
N SER A 102 10.72 -0.60 -8.87
CA SER A 102 10.73 0.86 -8.96
C SER A 102 11.46 1.48 -7.77
N TYR A 103 11.21 0.95 -6.56
CA TYR A 103 11.89 1.42 -5.35
C TYR A 103 13.41 1.22 -5.44
N LEU A 104 13.86 0.03 -5.78
CA LEU A 104 15.29 -0.28 -5.90
C LEU A 104 15.97 0.57 -6.98
N TYR A 105 15.35 0.67 -8.15
CA TYR A 105 15.88 1.45 -9.28
C TYR A 105 15.97 2.94 -8.95
N ILE A 106 14.88 3.54 -8.43
CA ILE A 106 14.82 4.96 -8.12
C ILE A 106 15.73 5.30 -6.93
N ALA A 107 15.78 4.44 -5.89
CA ALA A 107 16.67 4.63 -4.76
C ALA A 107 18.15 4.62 -5.18
N HIS A 108 18.51 3.74 -6.12
CA HIS A 108 19.86 3.69 -6.67
C HIS A 108 20.20 4.94 -7.48
N LYS A 109 19.29 5.42 -8.33
CA LYS A 109 19.51 6.60 -9.19
C LYS A 109 19.45 7.91 -8.43
N SER A 110 18.39 8.15 -7.64
CA SER A 110 18.16 9.43 -6.95
C SER A 110 19.05 9.62 -5.73
N LYS A 111 19.45 8.53 -5.07
CA LYS A 111 20.16 8.50 -3.78
C LYS A 111 19.38 9.14 -2.61
N TYR A 112 18.06 9.45 -2.81
CA TYR A 112 17.18 10.01 -1.79
C TYR A 112 16.02 9.06 -1.49
N ILE A 113 15.97 8.51 -0.27
CA ILE A 113 14.91 7.58 0.15
C ILE A 113 13.54 8.27 0.14
N SER A 114 13.47 9.53 0.58
CA SER A 114 12.22 10.30 0.62
C SER A 114 11.63 10.52 -0.78
N LEU A 115 12.47 10.88 -1.75
CA LEU A 115 12.04 11.04 -3.13
C LEU A 115 11.57 9.71 -3.73
N THR A 116 12.32 8.64 -3.47
CA THR A 116 11.96 7.29 -3.89
C THR A 116 10.60 6.88 -3.38
N SER A 117 10.32 7.09 -2.08
CA SER A 117 9.04 6.71 -1.48
C SER A 117 7.86 7.48 -2.09
N ILE A 118 8.03 8.77 -2.37
CA ILE A 118 6.99 9.60 -3.01
C ILE A 118 6.70 9.12 -4.44
N ILE A 119 7.73 8.88 -5.24
CA ILE A 119 7.55 8.45 -6.64
C ILE A 119 6.93 7.05 -6.69
N VAL A 120 7.42 6.12 -5.87
CA VAL A 120 6.93 4.73 -5.86
C VAL A 120 5.48 4.66 -5.39
N SER A 121 5.07 5.45 -4.40
CA SER A 121 3.66 5.49 -4.01
C SER A 121 2.77 6.03 -5.13
N GLY A 122 3.23 7.03 -5.88
CA GLY A 122 2.53 7.53 -7.08
C GLY A 122 2.42 6.48 -8.19
N ILE A 123 3.48 5.73 -8.44
CA ILE A 123 3.47 4.61 -9.40
C ILE A 123 2.46 3.54 -8.95
N GLY A 124 2.47 3.17 -7.67
CA GLY A 124 1.54 2.20 -7.11
C GLY A 124 0.08 2.63 -7.32
N MET A 125 -0.23 3.87 -6.98
CA MET A 125 -1.54 4.46 -7.20
C MET A 125 -1.98 4.39 -8.67
N ILE A 126 -1.10 4.74 -9.61
CA ILE A 126 -1.40 4.67 -11.04
C ILE A 126 -1.67 3.22 -11.48
N VAL A 127 -0.85 2.27 -11.03
CA VAL A 127 -1.05 0.84 -11.33
C VAL A 127 -2.39 0.36 -10.76
N ALA A 128 -2.76 0.77 -9.54
CA ALA A 128 -4.03 0.43 -8.93
C ALA A 128 -5.22 0.87 -9.80
N TRP A 129 -5.22 2.10 -10.29
CA TRP A 129 -6.27 2.60 -11.16
C TRP A 129 -6.28 1.94 -12.54
N ILE A 130 -5.11 1.67 -13.14
CA ILE A 130 -5.03 0.96 -14.42
C ILE A 130 -5.65 -0.43 -14.30
N VAL A 131 -5.32 -1.18 -13.25
CA VAL A 131 -5.88 -2.52 -13.03
C VAL A 131 -7.40 -2.45 -12.84
N PHE A 132 -7.89 -1.49 -12.06
CA PHE A 132 -9.34 -1.30 -11.92
C PHE A 132 -10.03 -0.99 -13.26
N ILE A 133 -9.47 -0.08 -14.07
CA ILE A 133 -10.00 0.24 -15.40
C ILE A 133 -10.04 -1.00 -16.30
N ILE A 134 -9.00 -1.83 -16.27
CA ILE A 134 -8.97 -3.09 -17.01
C ILE A 134 -10.09 -4.02 -16.53
N GLN A 135 -10.30 -4.16 -15.22
CA GLN A 135 -11.37 -5.00 -14.65
C GLN A 135 -12.77 -4.53 -15.08
N VAL A 136 -13.00 -3.23 -15.16
CA VAL A 136 -14.27 -2.67 -15.63
C VAL A 136 -14.49 -2.92 -17.13
N SER A 137 -13.43 -2.83 -17.93
CA SER A 137 -13.50 -2.83 -19.40
C SER A 137 -13.45 -4.23 -20.01
N VAL A 138 -12.80 -5.19 -19.36
CA VAL A 138 -12.57 -6.53 -19.92
C VAL A 138 -13.49 -7.53 -19.25
N PRO A 139 -14.27 -8.36 -20.03
CA PRO A 139 -15.08 -9.41 -19.45
C PRO A 139 -14.26 -10.37 -18.58
N SER A 140 -14.80 -10.74 -17.42
CA SER A 140 -14.12 -11.60 -16.44
C SER A 140 -13.66 -12.95 -17.00
N GLN A 141 -14.34 -13.44 -18.02
CA GLN A 141 -13.98 -14.69 -18.73
C GLN A 141 -12.73 -14.53 -19.62
N ALA A 142 -12.49 -13.33 -20.17
CA ALA A 142 -11.36 -13.06 -21.03
C ALA A 142 -10.10 -12.66 -20.22
N PHE A 143 -10.30 -12.11 -19.03
CA PHE A 143 -9.23 -11.72 -18.13
C PHE A 143 -9.20 -12.70 -16.95
N ASN A 144 -8.36 -13.72 -17.07
CA ASN A 144 -8.16 -14.65 -15.95
C ASN A 144 -7.38 -13.90 -14.83
N THR A 145 -8.15 -13.24 -13.98
CA THR A 145 -7.67 -12.44 -12.85
C THR A 145 -6.76 -13.24 -11.91
N ASN A 146 -6.92 -14.56 -11.87
CA ASN A 146 -6.11 -15.44 -11.03
C ASN A 146 -4.62 -15.46 -11.43
N VAL A 147 -4.27 -15.20 -12.69
CA VAL A 147 -2.88 -15.20 -13.15
C VAL A 147 -2.20 -13.86 -12.93
N PHE A 148 -2.90 -12.76 -13.23
CA PHE A 148 -2.31 -11.41 -13.13
C PHE A 148 -2.48 -10.76 -11.76
N LEU A 149 -3.53 -11.13 -11.03
CA LEU A 149 -3.89 -10.56 -9.72
C LEU A 149 -3.70 -11.58 -8.59
N TRP A 150 -2.87 -12.59 -8.82
CA TRP A 150 -2.55 -13.58 -7.80
C TRP A 150 -1.91 -12.91 -6.58
N ASN A 151 -2.61 -12.94 -5.48
CA ASN A 151 -2.25 -12.30 -4.22
C ASN A 151 -1.56 -13.28 -3.27
N PHE A 152 -0.46 -13.89 -3.71
CA PHE A 152 0.37 -14.81 -2.93
C PHE A 152 -0.37 -15.98 -2.28
N GLY A 153 -1.46 -16.46 -2.91
CA GLY A 153 -2.27 -17.57 -2.40
C GLY A 153 -3.35 -17.18 -1.40
N PHE A 154 -3.49 -15.90 -1.07
CA PHE A 154 -4.60 -15.43 -0.23
C PHE A 154 -5.95 -15.40 -0.98
N GLY A 155 -5.97 -15.87 -2.24
CA GLY A 155 -7.16 -16.19 -2.99
C GLY A 155 -8.15 -15.04 -3.17
N PRO A 156 -9.44 -15.34 -3.21
CA PRO A 156 -10.49 -14.34 -3.39
C PRO A 156 -10.67 -13.39 -2.20
N PHE A 157 -9.88 -13.55 -1.12
CA PHE A 157 -10.06 -12.82 0.13
C PHE A 157 -9.78 -11.33 0.02
N LEU A 158 -8.80 -10.95 -0.80
CA LEU A 158 -8.33 -9.57 -0.93
C LEU A 158 -8.34 -9.16 -2.41
N GLU A 159 -9.51 -9.20 -3.01
CA GLU A 159 -9.65 -8.84 -4.42
C GLU A 159 -9.23 -7.40 -4.68
N TYR A 160 -8.53 -7.27 -5.79
CA TYR A 160 -8.19 -5.99 -6.36
C TYR A 160 -9.45 -5.35 -6.95
N GLY A 161 -9.78 -4.14 -6.57
CA GLY A 161 -10.99 -3.47 -7.01
C GLY A 161 -10.92 -1.96 -6.82
N PHE A 162 -12.05 -1.32 -7.01
CA PHE A 162 -12.24 0.12 -6.79
C PHE A 162 -11.85 0.55 -5.38
N GLU A 163 -12.23 -0.23 -4.38
CA GLU A 163 -11.98 0.05 -2.96
C GLU A 163 -10.49 0.08 -2.67
N TYR A 164 -9.74 -0.83 -3.28
CA TYR A 164 -8.28 -0.82 -3.17
C TYR A 164 -7.67 0.41 -3.84
N ALA A 165 -8.10 0.76 -5.06
CA ALA A 165 -7.57 1.91 -5.78
C ALA A 165 -7.81 3.22 -5.01
N ILE A 166 -8.99 3.37 -4.38
CA ILE A 166 -9.28 4.51 -3.48
C ILE A 166 -8.39 4.49 -2.25
N MET A 167 -8.28 3.34 -1.58
CA MET A 167 -7.44 3.19 -0.39
C MET A 167 -5.97 3.51 -0.71
N ASP A 168 -5.43 2.97 -1.80
CA ASP A 168 -4.05 3.23 -2.23
C ASP A 168 -3.83 4.71 -2.56
N THR A 169 -4.82 5.36 -3.19
CA THR A 169 -4.80 6.81 -3.41
C THR A 169 -4.77 7.58 -2.09
N ALA A 170 -5.63 7.22 -1.15
CA ALA A 170 -5.69 7.90 0.15
C ALA A 170 -4.37 7.75 0.94
N ILE A 171 -3.77 6.55 0.94
CA ILE A 171 -2.47 6.31 1.59
C ILE A 171 -1.36 7.06 0.86
N THR A 172 -1.37 7.12 -0.46
CA THR A 172 -0.40 7.89 -1.25
C THR A 172 -0.48 9.38 -0.92
N VAL A 173 -1.68 9.95 -0.85
CA VAL A 173 -1.88 11.35 -0.42
C VAL A 173 -1.39 11.57 1.00
N LEU A 174 -1.71 10.68 1.94
CA LEU A 174 -1.22 10.71 3.31
C LEU A 174 0.31 10.68 3.36
N LEU A 175 0.93 9.78 2.61
CA LEU A 175 2.38 9.61 2.52
C LEU A 175 3.05 10.90 1.99
N ILE A 176 2.53 11.49 0.91
CA ILE A 176 3.04 12.74 0.35
C ILE A 176 2.91 13.88 1.38
N ALA A 177 1.76 13.99 2.05
CA ALA A 177 1.55 14.99 3.09
C ALA A 177 2.55 14.84 4.25
N ARG A 178 2.84 13.61 4.67
CA ARG A 178 3.84 13.31 5.70
C ARG A 178 5.28 13.55 5.25
N HIS A 179 5.52 13.67 3.96
CA HIS A 179 6.83 14.03 3.39
C HIS A 179 7.03 15.53 3.16
N LYS A 180 6.12 16.41 3.60
CA LYS A 180 6.21 17.86 3.38
C LYS A 180 7.59 18.43 3.70
N SER A 181 8.13 18.16 4.88
CA SER A 181 9.47 18.62 5.29
C SER A 181 10.60 18.04 4.43
N ASN A 182 10.47 16.81 3.92
CA ASN A 182 11.44 16.22 3.01
C ASN A 182 11.38 16.90 1.64
N ILE A 183 10.17 17.20 1.15
CA ILE A 183 9.97 17.92 -0.12
C ILE A 183 10.62 19.30 -0.06
N GLU A 184 10.47 20.02 1.06
CA GLU A 184 11.11 21.31 1.28
C GLU A 184 12.65 21.19 1.26
N ARG A 185 13.21 20.15 1.92
CA ARG A 185 14.65 19.88 1.89
C ARG A 185 15.14 19.46 0.51
N LEU A 186 14.36 18.68 -0.23
CA LEU A 186 14.67 18.30 -1.61
C LEU A 186 14.74 19.54 -2.52
N LYS A 187 13.75 20.45 -2.41
CA LYS A 187 13.74 21.72 -3.17
C LYS A 187 14.93 22.61 -2.85
N LYS A 188 15.38 22.60 -1.59
CA LYS A 188 16.55 23.39 -1.13
C LYS A 188 17.89 22.64 -1.32
N HIS A 189 17.89 21.45 -1.92
CA HIS A 189 19.07 20.56 -2.07
C HIS A 189 19.77 20.20 -0.75
N THR A 190 19.02 20.22 0.38
CA THR A 190 19.53 19.93 1.74
C THR A 190 19.05 18.57 2.26
N GLU A 191 18.37 17.76 1.45
CA GLU A 191 17.91 16.43 1.86
C GLU A 191 19.08 15.46 2.02
N THR A 192 19.02 14.62 3.04
CA THR A 192 20.05 13.65 3.37
C THR A 192 20.10 12.53 2.32
N LYS A 193 21.27 12.32 1.73
CA LYS A 193 21.51 11.20 0.80
C LYS A 193 21.46 9.88 1.54
N ASN A 194 20.99 8.85 0.85
CA ASN A 194 20.94 7.47 1.37
C ASN A 194 22.35 7.03 1.78
N PRO A 195 22.58 6.65 3.05
CA PRO A 195 23.89 6.19 3.51
C PRO A 195 24.36 4.88 2.82
N PHE A 196 23.43 4.13 2.21
CA PHE A 196 23.75 2.92 1.46
C PHE A 196 24.21 3.19 0.03
N SER A 197 24.13 4.44 -0.46
CA SER A 197 24.60 4.81 -1.80
C SER A 197 26.14 4.96 -1.89
N LYS A 198 26.87 4.76 -0.81
CA LYS A 198 28.33 4.90 -0.75
C LYS A 198 29.11 3.61 -1.04
N VAL A 199 28.49 2.62 -1.67
CA VAL A 199 29.20 1.39 -2.08
C VAL A 199 29.36 1.40 -3.59
N SER A 200 30.28 2.20 -4.10
CA SER A 200 31.05 1.98 -5.32
C SER A 200 32.13 3.06 -5.42
N LYS A 201 33.24 2.82 -4.80
CA LYS A 201 34.55 3.28 -5.29
C LYS A 201 35.36 2.05 -5.59
#